data_066ea729584eccc016743af04b8fec6d
#
_entry.id   066ea729584eccc016743af04b8fec6d
#
_cell.length_a   1.000
_cell.length_b   1.000
_cell.length_c   1.000
_cell.angle_alpha   90.00
_cell.angle_beta   90.00
_cell.angle_gamma   90.00
#
_symmetry.space_group_name_H-M   'P 1'
#
loop_
_entity.id
_entity.type
_entity.pdbx_description
1 polymer ?
#
loop_
_entity_poly.entity_id
_entity_poly.type
_entity_poly.pdbx_seq_one_letter_code
_entity_poly.pdbx_strand_id
1 'polypeptide(L)'
;MVHLGTKLKIALLLVVIGVYSVNCLNLQEVEAHNFPTNMKQDVMSFITDIYVPGDSLQKIAFEIHFKMNEKYPDEDWHIFVGRDIQFSSEIDDDYRRYRLEIPYTLDFFIMAD
;
A
#
# COMPACT_ATOMS: atom_id res chain seq x y z
N MET A 1 -12.05 -41.44 12.50
CA MET A 1 -12.04 -40.88 11.94
C MET A 1 -11.22 -39.83 11.38
N VAL A 2 -10.37 -40.19 10.75
CA VAL A 2 -9.52 -39.33 10.04
C VAL A 2 -10.27 -38.43 9.15
N HIS A 3 -11.45 -38.87 8.75
CA HIS A 3 -12.18 -38.09 7.86
C HIS A 3 -12.62 -36.78 8.42
N LEU A 4 -12.89 -36.70 9.70
CA LEU A 4 -13.25 -35.47 10.32
C LEU A 4 -12.08 -34.52 10.28
N GLY A 5 -10.90 -35.02 10.53
CA GLY A 5 -9.70 -34.22 10.44
C GLY A 5 -9.45 -33.70 9.04
N THR A 6 -9.73 -34.52 8.06
CA THR A 6 -9.56 -34.13 6.68
C THR A 6 -10.55 -33.03 6.29
N LYS A 7 -11.79 -33.18 6.69
CA LYS A 7 -12.78 -32.16 6.40
C LYS A 7 -12.45 -30.86 7.10
N LEU A 8 -11.98 -30.96 8.31
CA LEU A 8 -11.58 -29.78 9.06
C LEU A 8 -10.42 -29.08 8.38
N LYS A 9 -9.46 -29.84 7.90
CA LYS A 9 -8.33 -29.26 7.20
C LYS A 9 -8.75 -28.56 5.93
N ILE A 10 -9.69 -29.12 5.20
CA ILE A 10 -10.20 -28.48 4.01
C ILE A 10 -10.90 -27.17 4.33
N ALA A 11 -11.71 -27.18 5.39
CA ALA A 11 -12.38 -25.98 5.81
C ALA A 11 -11.40 -24.88 6.21
N LEU A 12 -10.39 -25.25 6.96
CA LEU A 12 -9.36 -24.29 7.35
C LEU A 12 -8.62 -23.75 6.16
N LEU A 13 -8.32 -24.59 5.20
CA LEU A 13 -7.65 -24.17 3.99
C LEU A 13 -8.47 -23.16 3.22
N LEU A 14 -9.76 -23.37 3.10
CA LEU A 14 -10.64 -22.43 2.42
C LEU A 14 -10.68 -21.10 3.14
N VAL A 15 -10.72 -21.10 4.45
CA VAL A 15 -10.69 -19.86 5.22
C VAL A 15 -9.39 -19.13 5.00
N VAL A 16 -8.29 -19.82 5.01
CA VAL A 16 -6.99 -19.22 4.77
C VAL A 16 -6.92 -18.62 3.37
N ILE A 17 -7.41 -19.33 2.38
CA ILE A 17 -7.45 -18.84 1.02
C ILE A 17 -8.31 -17.58 0.93
N GLY A 18 -9.45 -17.57 1.58
CA GLY A 18 -10.32 -16.41 1.60
C GLY A 18 -9.65 -15.20 2.19
N VAL A 19 -9.02 -15.37 3.34
CA VAL A 19 -8.29 -14.26 3.98
C VAL A 19 -7.14 -13.81 3.11
N TYR A 20 -6.43 -14.76 2.53
CA TYR A 20 -5.31 -14.46 1.68
C TYR A 20 -5.75 -13.64 0.46
N SER A 21 -6.87 -14.00 -0.15
CA SER A 21 -7.41 -13.28 -1.30
C SER A 21 -7.77 -11.85 -0.95
N VAL A 22 -8.35 -11.63 0.22
CA VAL A 22 -8.71 -10.30 0.67
C VAL A 22 -7.46 -9.44 0.84
N ASN A 23 -6.37 -10.03 1.31
CA ASN A 23 -5.14 -9.29 1.54
C ASN A 23 -4.24 -9.24 0.30
N CYS A 24 -4.65 -9.90 -0.78
CA CYS A 24 -3.84 -9.98 -1.98
C CYS A 24 -4.15 -8.82 -2.91
N LEU A 25 -3.79 -7.62 -2.48
CA LEU A 25 -3.89 -6.44 -3.32
C LEU A 25 -2.75 -6.45 -4.31
N ASN A 26 -3.04 -6.25 -5.58
CA ASN A 26 -2.01 -6.22 -6.63
C ASN A 26 -1.32 -4.86 -6.66
N LEU A 27 -0.53 -4.61 -5.64
CA LEU A 27 0.19 -3.36 -5.48
C LEU A 27 1.62 -3.54 -6.00
N GLN A 28 2.02 -2.74 -6.96
CA GLN A 28 3.31 -2.86 -7.62
C GLN A 28 4.14 -1.61 -7.44
N GLU A 29 5.42 -1.80 -7.16
CA GLU A 29 6.37 -0.70 -7.10
C GLU A 29 6.72 -0.25 -8.51
N VAL A 30 6.62 1.05 -8.76
CA VAL A 30 6.98 1.65 -10.05
C VAL A 30 8.34 2.32 -9.96
N GLU A 31 8.57 3.03 -8.86
CA GLU A 31 9.79 3.80 -8.68
C GLU A 31 10.06 4.01 -7.20
N ALA A 32 11.33 4.04 -6.83
CA ALA A 32 11.75 4.38 -5.48
C ALA A 32 13.01 5.21 -5.53
N HIS A 33 13.04 6.30 -4.77
CA HIS A 33 14.22 7.14 -4.62
C HIS A 33 14.39 7.49 -3.16
N ASN A 34 15.55 7.15 -2.61
CA ASN A 34 15.89 7.42 -1.21
C ASN A 34 14.79 6.91 -0.25
N PHE A 35 14.32 5.71 -0.51
CA PHE A 35 13.22 5.10 0.24
C PHE A 35 13.66 3.72 0.76
N PRO A 36 14.01 3.60 2.05
CA PRO A 36 14.51 2.34 2.62
C PRO A 36 13.48 1.21 2.56
N THR A 37 13.97 -0.02 2.56
CA THR A 37 13.12 -1.21 2.45
C THR A 37 12.05 -1.29 3.55
N ASN A 38 12.42 -0.97 4.79
CA ASN A 38 11.46 -0.99 5.90
C ASN A 38 10.33 0.03 5.69
N MET A 39 10.67 1.19 5.16
CA MET A 39 9.70 2.24 4.87
C MET A 39 8.79 1.83 3.72
N LYS A 40 9.34 1.18 2.68
CA LYS A 40 8.55 0.62 1.59
C LYS A 40 7.53 -0.41 2.09
N GLN A 41 7.95 -1.30 2.97
CA GLN A 41 7.07 -2.32 3.53
C GLN A 41 5.94 -1.69 4.33
N ASP A 42 6.24 -0.64 5.08
CA ASP A 42 5.21 0.08 5.84
C ASP A 42 4.18 0.73 4.92
N VAL A 43 4.64 1.38 3.86
CA VAL A 43 3.74 2.01 2.89
C VAL A 43 2.83 0.96 2.25
N MET A 44 3.38 -0.15 1.81
CA MET A 44 2.60 -1.23 1.21
C MET A 44 1.57 -1.78 2.19
N SER A 45 1.96 -1.96 3.44
CA SER A 45 1.05 -2.43 4.49
C SER A 45 -0.06 -1.43 4.75
N PHE A 46 0.27 -0.14 4.84
CA PHE A 46 -0.73 0.89 5.07
C PHE A 46 -1.73 0.96 3.93
N ILE A 47 -1.27 0.92 2.69
CA ILE A 47 -2.17 0.95 1.54
C ILE A 47 -3.07 -0.28 1.53
N THR A 48 -2.52 -1.44 1.81
CA THR A 48 -3.29 -2.69 1.86
C THR A 48 -4.38 -2.62 2.91
N ASP A 49 -4.10 -2.02 4.07
CA ASP A 49 -5.07 -1.91 5.15
C ASP A 49 -6.12 -0.82 4.89
N ILE A 50 -5.73 0.24 4.22
CA ILE A 50 -6.57 1.43 4.04
C ILE A 50 -7.45 1.34 2.80
N TYR A 51 -6.93 0.77 1.72
CA TYR A 51 -7.61 0.82 0.44
C TYR A 51 -8.89 0.01 0.44
N VAL A 52 -9.99 0.70 0.14
CA VAL A 52 -11.31 0.09 -0.07
C VAL A 52 -11.81 0.59 -1.42
N PRO A 53 -12.11 -0.31 -2.37
CA PRO A 53 -12.65 0.11 -3.66
C PRO A 53 -13.91 0.94 -3.47
N GLY A 54 -13.98 2.07 -4.16
CA GLY A 54 -15.11 2.98 -4.06
C GLY A 54 -14.95 4.09 -3.03
N ASP A 55 -13.97 4.04 -2.16
CA ASP A 55 -13.68 5.15 -1.26
C ASP A 55 -13.16 6.36 -2.05
N SER A 56 -13.35 7.55 -1.51
CA SER A 56 -12.85 8.74 -2.15
C SER A 56 -11.32 8.75 -2.12
N LEU A 57 -10.72 9.24 -3.19
CA LEU A 57 -9.26 9.32 -3.28
C LEU A 57 -8.69 10.22 -2.20
N GLN A 58 -9.41 11.28 -1.85
CA GLN A 58 -9.02 12.19 -0.79
C GLN A 58 -8.95 11.50 0.56
N LYS A 59 -9.93 10.64 0.85
CA LYS A 59 -9.94 9.86 2.09
C LYS A 59 -8.75 8.91 2.15
N ILE A 60 -8.50 8.20 1.07
CA ILE A 60 -7.38 7.27 0.99
C ILE A 60 -6.06 8.01 1.21
N ALA A 61 -5.86 9.11 0.53
CA ALA A 61 -4.64 9.91 0.68
C ALA A 61 -4.48 10.43 2.11
N PHE A 62 -5.56 10.90 2.71
CA PHE A 62 -5.54 11.41 4.08
C PHE A 62 -5.14 10.31 5.07
N GLU A 63 -5.70 9.13 4.94
CA GLU A 63 -5.39 8.03 5.84
C GLU A 63 -3.95 7.54 5.71
N ILE A 64 -3.43 7.49 4.49
CA ILE A 64 -2.01 7.17 4.28
C ILE A 64 -1.12 8.23 4.92
N HIS A 65 -1.46 9.49 4.71
CA HIS A 65 -0.72 10.62 5.28
C HIS A 65 -0.70 10.53 6.80
N PHE A 66 -1.84 10.24 7.41
CA PHE A 66 -1.94 10.07 8.85
C PHE A 66 -1.02 8.96 9.36
N LYS A 67 -1.02 7.81 8.69
CA LYS A 67 -0.19 6.67 9.08
C LYS A 67 1.31 6.99 8.93
N MET A 68 1.68 7.66 7.86
CA MET A 68 3.07 8.04 7.64
C MET A 68 3.54 9.04 8.68
N ASN A 69 2.73 10.03 9.02
CA ASN A 69 3.07 10.99 10.07
C ASN A 69 3.18 10.34 11.44
N GLU A 70 2.33 9.36 11.71
CA GLU A 70 2.37 8.65 12.99
C GLU A 70 3.65 7.85 13.15
N LYS A 71 4.07 7.18 12.10
CA LYS A 71 5.26 6.32 12.17
C LYS A 71 6.56 7.05 11.91
N TYR A 72 6.56 8.05 11.05
CA TYR A 72 7.74 8.81 10.67
C TYR A 72 7.50 10.31 10.85
N PRO A 73 7.36 10.76 12.09
CA PRO A 73 6.95 12.15 12.36
C PRO A 73 8.01 13.21 12.03
N ASP A 74 9.27 12.80 11.81
CA ASP A 74 10.34 13.73 11.51
C ASP A 74 10.38 14.11 10.02
N GLU A 75 9.57 13.46 9.20
CA GLU A 75 9.50 13.73 7.77
C GLU A 75 8.27 14.58 7.45
N ASP A 76 8.37 15.37 6.39
CA ASP A 76 7.25 16.15 5.90
C ASP A 76 6.62 15.42 4.71
N TRP A 77 5.58 14.66 4.97
CA TRP A 77 4.98 13.77 3.99
C TRP A 77 3.99 14.45 3.08
N HIS A 78 4.08 14.12 1.79
CA HIS A 78 3.15 14.56 0.77
C HIS A 78 2.62 13.33 0.04
N ILE A 79 1.30 13.14 0.07
CA ILE A 79 0.65 11.94 -0.46
C ILE A 79 -0.27 12.33 -1.60
N PHE A 80 -0.09 11.71 -2.74
CA PHE A 80 -0.95 11.91 -3.91
C PHE A 80 -1.50 10.57 -4.36
N VAL A 81 -2.82 10.50 -4.51
CA VAL A 81 -3.52 9.30 -4.96
C VAL A 81 -4.41 9.70 -6.12
N GLY A 82 -4.32 8.99 -7.21
CA GLY A 82 -5.12 9.31 -8.38
C GLY A 82 -4.95 8.30 -9.49
N ARG A 83 -5.47 8.65 -10.66
CA ARG A 83 -5.37 7.82 -11.86
C ARG A 83 -4.50 8.54 -12.88
N ASP A 84 -3.61 7.78 -13.53
CA ASP A 84 -2.75 8.31 -14.58
C ASP A 84 -1.99 9.56 -14.14
N ILE A 85 -1.50 9.55 -12.91
CA ILE A 85 -0.74 10.67 -12.40
C ILE A 85 0.61 10.71 -13.09
N GLN A 86 0.90 11.84 -13.73
CA GLN A 86 2.21 12.11 -14.28
C GLN A 86 2.87 13.18 -13.43
N PHE A 87 4.04 12.86 -12.95
CA PHE A 87 4.77 13.74 -12.08
C PHE A 87 6.17 13.95 -12.65
N SER A 88 6.48 15.16 -12.97
CA SER A 88 7.78 15.53 -13.50
C SER A 88 8.34 16.64 -12.60
N SER A 89 9.28 16.28 -11.77
CA SER A 89 9.99 17.26 -10.95
C SER A 89 11.45 16.85 -10.84
N GLU A 90 12.32 17.83 -10.75
CA GLU A 90 13.69 17.57 -10.37
C GLU A 90 13.69 17.23 -8.89
N ILE A 91 14.38 16.13 -8.54
CA ILE A 91 14.43 15.63 -7.19
C ILE A 91 15.83 15.85 -6.65
N ASP A 92 15.93 16.57 -5.52
CA ASP A 92 17.17 16.68 -4.81
C ASP A 92 17.54 15.35 -4.16
N ASP A 93 18.81 15.11 -3.92
CA ASP A 93 19.28 13.84 -3.35
C ASP A 93 18.67 13.53 -1.99
N ASP A 94 18.28 14.55 -1.24
CA ASP A 94 17.70 14.41 0.09
C ASP A 94 16.18 14.13 0.06
N TYR A 95 15.60 14.18 -1.10
CA TYR A 95 14.17 13.99 -1.27
C TYR A 95 13.84 12.51 -1.28
N ARG A 96 12.69 12.16 -0.70
CA ARG A 96 12.20 10.78 -0.74
C ARG A 96 11.04 10.70 -1.71
N ARG A 97 11.01 9.66 -2.51
CA ARG A 97 9.88 9.39 -3.40
C ARG A 97 9.66 7.91 -3.57
N TYR A 98 8.42 7.50 -3.38
CA TYR A 98 8.01 6.12 -3.61
C TYR A 98 6.73 6.11 -4.41
N ARG A 99 6.77 5.51 -5.57
CA ARG A 99 5.63 5.42 -6.44
C ARG A 99 5.20 3.97 -6.56
N LEU A 100 3.90 3.75 -6.30
CA LEU A 100 3.28 2.44 -6.42
C LEU A 100 2.04 2.56 -7.30
N GLU A 101 1.59 1.42 -7.82
CA GLU A 101 0.33 1.40 -8.55
C GLU A 101 -0.44 0.11 -8.28
N ILE A 102 -1.76 0.22 -8.34
CA ILE A 102 -2.64 -0.92 -8.57
C ILE A 102 -2.92 -0.84 -10.06
N PRO A 103 -2.38 -1.76 -10.90
CA PRO A 103 -2.47 -1.64 -12.35
C PRO A 103 -3.89 -1.38 -12.83
N TYR A 104 -4.04 -0.42 -13.75
CA TYR A 104 -5.31 -0.01 -14.34
C TYR A 104 -6.32 0.58 -13.36
N THR A 105 -5.90 0.84 -12.12
CA THR A 105 -6.81 1.29 -11.07
C THR A 105 -6.38 2.60 -10.45
N LEU A 106 -5.26 2.62 -9.74
CA LEU A 106 -4.79 3.80 -9.01
C LEU A 106 -3.27 3.89 -8.97
N ASP A 107 -2.79 5.12 -8.92
CA ASP A 107 -1.39 5.44 -8.64
C ASP A 107 -1.27 6.08 -7.27
N PHE A 108 -0.18 5.76 -6.58
CA PHE A 108 0.13 6.32 -5.26
C PHE A 108 1.53 6.94 -5.31
N PHE A 109 1.62 8.19 -4.90
CA PHE A 109 2.90 8.88 -4.75
C PHE A 109 3.09 9.22 -3.29
N ILE A 110 4.13 8.70 -2.68
CA ILE A 110 4.48 8.92 -1.30
C ILE A 110 5.80 9.66 -1.28
N MET A 111 5.79 10.90 -0.86
CA MET A 111 6.94 11.79 -0.97
C MET A 111 7.24 12.47 0.34
N ALA A 112 8.51 12.78 0.58
CA ALA A 112 8.94 13.54 1.75
C ALA A 112 10.13 14.44 1.41
N ASP A 113 10.10 15.61 2.00
CA ASP A 113 11.21 16.57 1.90
C ASP A 113 12.28 16.28 2.94
#